data_c567ff0e9efb053eec5ce4b8b16cb6a6
#
_entry.id   c567ff0e9efb053eec5ce4b8b16cb6a6
#
_cell.length_a   1.000
_cell.length_b   1.000
_cell.length_c   1.000
_cell.angle_alpha   90.00
_cell.angle_beta   90.00
_cell.angle_gamma   90.00
#
_symmetry.space_group_name_H-M   'P 1'
#
loop_
_entity.id
_entity.type
_entity.pdbx_description
1 polymer ?
#
loop_
_entity_poly.entity_id
_entity_poly.type
_entity_poly.pdbx_seq_one_letter_code
_entity_poly.pdbx_strand_id
1 'polypeptide(L)'
;MADLESNAQSAPEGNTEHQGSCAPANGIHNDCEADASGIKLFVPEGVRYNCQGCGRCCSGWSVGMTEEDYGRIKDIDWQSLHPELAGKELFFHREEEFKAGLAGHPHYTKPRADGTCPFLINKLCFIHGHLGEDQKPVTCRLFPYSFVETPSGVYTGVVYNSMAAAKNQGDLLTDQKDALLDYLALTRKYATALNKTAAAMEVKDKPKSLETGALVDAPVESNVPFQTVELTLGTVVTWEEFLEVDNKLMDLMLNRKDLNIFQVLPAGSEILQKAIRLKRAGSPMTELRDFDPVVASDADMTPG
;
A
#
# COMPACT_ATOMS: atom_id res chain seq x y z
N MET A 1 -29.90 17.93 -34.29
CA MET A 1 -30.77 17.05 -33.49
C MET A 1 -30.60 15.65 -34.05
N ALA A 2 -29.84 14.85 -33.40
CA ALA A 2 -29.72 13.42 -33.66
C ALA A 2 -29.49 12.77 -32.27
N ASP A 3 -30.45 11.97 -31.89
CA ASP A 3 -30.55 11.29 -30.62
C ASP A 3 -29.45 10.24 -30.47
N LEU A 4 -28.71 10.31 -29.38
CA LEU A 4 -27.79 9.25 -28.95
C LEU A 4 -28.53 8.37 -27.93
N GLU A 5 -29.10 7.30 -28.43
CA GLU A 5 -29.67 6.24 -27.60
C GLU A 5 -28.57 5.52 -26.78
N SER A 6 -28.84 5.42 -25.52
CA SER A 6 -28.08 4.69 -24.51
C SER A 6 -28.12 3.19 -24.79
N ASN A 7 -26.95 2.57 -25.07
CA ASN A 7 -26.80 1.14 -25.13
C ASN A 7 -26.19 0.65 -23.79
N ALA A 8 -27.05 0.30 -22.85
CA ALA A 8 -26.70 -0.39 -21.62
C ALA A 8 -26.62 -1.89 -21.94
N GLN A 9 -25.41 -2.41 -22.12
CA GLN A 9 -25.18 -3.85 -22.16
C GLN A 9 -25.08 -4.40 -20.75
N SER A 10 -26.08 -5.22 -20.40
CA SER A 10 -26.15 -6.05 -19.20
C SER A 10 -25.01 -7.07 -19.18
N ALA A 11 -24.26 -7.11 -18.07
CA ALA A 11 -23.31 -8.15 -17.73
C ALA A 11 -24.02 -9.48 -17.43
N PRO A 12 -23.42 -10.64 -17.76
CA PRO A 12 -24.02 -11.93 -17.42
C PRO A 12 -23.86 -12.24 -15.92
N GLU A 13 -24.97 -12.58 -15.29
CA GLU A 13 -25.02 -13.18 -13.95
C GLU A 13 -24.39 -14.59 -14.03
N GLY A 14 -23.19 -14.72 -13.48
CA GLY A 14 -22.51 -16.00 -13.26
C GLY A 14 -22.42 -16.27 -11.77
N ASN A 15 -23.40 -17.01 -11.24
CA ASN A 15 -23.44 -17.50 -9.89
C ASN A 15 -22.44 -18.66 -9.72
N THR A 16 -21.33 -18.45 -9.00
CA THR A 16 -20.53 -19.54 -8.42
C THR A 16 -20.27 -19.20 -6.96
N GLU A 17 -21.08 -19.82 -6.10
CA GLU A 17 -20.88 -19.86 -4.67
C GLU A 17 -19.56 -20.58 -4.36
N HIS A 18 -18.52 -19.80 -4.04
CA HIS A 18 -17.39 -20.27 -3.24
C HIS A 18 -17.51 -19.65 -1.84
N GLN A 19 -18.23 -20.35 -0.97
CA GLN A 19 -18.26 -20.12 0.46
C GLN A 19 -16.94 -20.64 1.07
N GLY A 20 -15.89 -19.83 1.03
CA GLY A 20 -14.76 -19.92 1.94
C GLY A 20 -15.05 -18.99 3.12
N SER A 21 -15.54 -19.52 4.24
CA SER A 21 -15.78 -18.74 5.45
C SER A 21 -14.44 -18.34 6.05
N CYS A 22 -14.07 -17.07 5.93
CA CYS A 22 -12.95 -16.50 6.69
C CYS A 22 -13.43 -16.19 8.11
N ALA A 23 -12.86 -16.85 9.11
CA ALA A 23 -13.13 -16.54 10.51
C ALA A 23 -12.21 -15.38 10.95
N PRO A 24 -12.70 -14.39 11.74
CA PRO A 24 -11.86 -13.29 12.21
C PRO A 24 -10.85 -13.78 13.25
N ALA A 25 -9.58 -13.79 12.91
CA ALA A 25 -8.52 -13.82 13.89
C ALA A 25 -8.28 -12.38 14.36
N ASN A 26 -8.63 -12.07 15.59
CA ASN A 26 -8.39 -10.78 16.27
C ASN A 26 -9.04 -9.51 15.69
N GLY A 27 -10.22 -9.60 15.07
CA GLY A 27 -11.14 -8.45 14.88
C GLY A 27 -10.74 -7.38 13.86
N ILE A 28 -9.63 -7.50 13.11
CA ILE A 28 -9.17 -6.50 12.15
C ILE A 28 -8.83 -7.08 10.79
N HIS A 29 -8.39 -8.34 10.73
CA HIS A 29 -8.01 -9.01 9.49
C HIS A 29 -8.72 -10.35 9.39
N ASN A 30 -9.41 -10.60 8.30
CA ASN A 30 -9.89 -11.93 7.98
C ASN A 30 -8.69 -12.82 7.64
N ASP A 31 -8.53 -13.92 8.39
CA ASP A 31 -7.67 -15.03 8.01
C ASP A 31 -8.22 -15.66 6.73
N CYS A 32 -7.75 -15.18 5.58
CA CYS A 32 -8.04 -15.87 4.34
C CYS A 32 -7.10 -17.07 4.24
N GLU A 33 -7.64 -18.25 3.96
CA GLU A 33 -6.83 -19.42 3.62
C GLU A 33 -5.81 -19.06 2.54
N ALA A 34 -4.61 -19.66 2.63
CA ALA A 34 -3.60 -19.48 1.60
C ALA A 34 -4.21 -19.81 0.23
N ASP A 35 -3.91 -19.00 -0.78
CA ASP A 35 -4.32 -19.28 -2.15
C ASP A 35 -3.57 -20.50 -2.72
N ALA A 36 -3.86 -20.83 -3.99
CA ALA A 36 -3.18 -21.94 -4.69
C ALA A 36 -1.65 -21.76 -4.80
N SER A 37 -1.13 -20.55 -4.59
CA SER A 37 0.31 -20.22 -4.56
C SER A 37 0.90 -20.32 -3.14
N GLY A 38 0.09 -20.63 -2.12
CA GLY A 38 0.51 -20.68 -0.73
C GLY A 38 0.65 -19.30 -0.05
N ILE A 39 0.20 -18.22 -0.69
CA ILE A 39 0.28 -16.87 -0.13
C ILE A 39 -0.92 -16.64 0.79
N LYS A 40 -0.63 -16.37 2.07
CA LYS A 40 -1.64 -15.90 3.02
C LYS A 40 -1.75 -14.39 2.93
N LEU A 41 -2.91 -13.90 2.46
CA LEU A 41 -3.20 -12.47 2.30
C LEU A 41 -4.14 -11.99 3.41
N PHE A 42 -3.69 -11.01 4.20
CA PHE A 42 -4.51 -10.34 5.21
C PHE A 42 -5.12 -9.07 4.62
N VAL A 43 -6.46 -9.04 4.53
CA VAL A 43 -7.21 -7.93 3.95
C VAL A 43 -8.03 -7.24 5.04
N PRO A 44 -7.91 -5.91 5.22
CA PRO A 44 -8.65 -5.20 6.26
C PRO A 44 -10.16 -5.20 5.97
N GLU A 45 -10.96 -5.51 7.00
CA GLU A 45 -12.42 -5.46 6.92
C GLU A 45 -12.94 -4.02 6.78
N GLY A 46 -14.04 -3.87 6.06
CA GLY A 46 -14.75 -2.60 5.92
C GLY A 46 -14.01 -1.53 5.10
N VAL A 47 -12.78 -1.79 4.66
CA VAL A 47 -12.04 -0.87 3.79
C VAL A 47 -12.52 -1.03 2.36
N ARG A 48 -12.82 0.12 1.72
CA ARG A 48 -13.34 0.20 0.35
C ARG A 48 -12.43 1.04 -0.52
N TYR A 49 -12.27 0.61 -1.75
CA TYR A 49 -11.59 1.42 -2.75
C TYR A 49 -11.98 1.04 -4.18
N ASN A 50 -12.37 2.06 -4.96
CA ASN A 50 -12.27 2.07 -6.42
C ASN A 50 -11.93 3.50 -6.86
N CYS A 51 -11.17 3.64 -7.94
CA CYS A 51 -10.84 4.95 -8.48
C CYS A 51 -12.11 5.68 -8.94
N GLN A 52 -12.37 6.86 -8.38
CA GLN A 52 -13.56 7.67 -8.70
C GLN A 52 -13.30 8.69 -9.81
N GLY A 53 -12.18 8.65 -10.51
CA GLY A 53 -11.86 9.59 -11.59
C GLY A 53 -11.81 11.06 -11.18
N CYS A 54 -11.52 11.35 -9.90
CA CYS A 54 -11.53 12.72 -9.39
C CYS A 54 -10.29 13.54 -9.78
N GLY A 55 -9.24 12.92 -10.31
CA GLY A 55 -8.00 13.54 -10.75
C GLY A 55 -7.07 14.04 -9.64
N ARG A 56 -7.46 14.00 -8.37
CA ARG A 56 -6.66 14.56 -7.27
C ARG A 56 -5.34 13.86 -7.04
N CYS A 57 -5.33 12.52 -7.06
CA CYS A 57 -4.10 11.73 -6.96
C CYS A 57 -3.23 11.79 -8.22
N CYS A 58 -3.73 12.37 -9.32
CA CYS A 58 -2.97 12.65 -10.53
C CYS A 58 -2.43 14.08 -10.55
N SER A 59 -2.33 14.75 -9.39
CA SER A 59 -1.90 16.13 -9.27
C SER A 59 -0.93 16.30 -8.10
N GLY A 60 -0.02 17.28 -8.22
CA GLY A 60 0.92 17.64 -7.15
C GLY A 60 2.20 16.82 -7.09
N TRP A 61 2.41 15.87 -8.00
CA TRP A 61 3.62 15.05 -8.06
C TRP A 61 3.93 14.56 -9.48
N SER A 62 5.19 14.21 -9.70
CA SER A 62 5.65 13.58 -10.93
C SER A 62 5.59 12.06 -10.77
N VAL A 63 5.02 11.36 -11.74
CA VAL A 63 4.91 9.90 -11.69
C VAL A 63 6.25 9.30 -12.10
N GLY A 64 6.88 8.56 -11.20
CA GLY A 64 8.08 7.79 -11.47
C GLY A 64 7.80 6.58 -12.35
N MET A 65 8.71 6.26 -13.24
CA MET A 65 8.59 5.18 -14.22
C MET A 65 9.87 4.35 -14.27
N THR A 66 9.69 3.03 -14.45
CA THR A 66 10.77 2.12 -14.81
C THR A 66 11.21 2.33 -16.27
N GLU A 67 12.35 1.76 -16.66
CA GLU A 67 12.75 1.69 -18.08
C GLU A 67 11.69 1.03 -18.95
N GLU A 68 11.05 -0.04 -18.43
CA GLU A 68 9.96 -0.74 -19.15
C GLU A 68 8.74 0.17 -19.33
N ASP A 69 8.32 0.89 -18.27
CA ASP A 69 7.20 1.83 -18.34
C ASP A 69 7.46 2.93 -19.37
N TYR A 70 8.63 3.57 -19.26
CA TYR A 70 9.03 4.64 -20.17
C TYR A 70 9.15 4.12 -21.61
N GLY A 71 9.79 2.96 -21.82
CA GLY A 71 9.94 2.33 -23.13
C GLY A 71 8.62 2.05 -23.84
N ARG A 72 7.56 1.70 -23.09
CA ARG A 72 6.23 1.45 -23.69
C ARG A 72 5.54 2.70 -24.21
N ILE A 73 5.77 3.87 -23.61
CA ILE A 73 4.97 5.07 -23.88
C ILE A 73 5.75 6.23 -24.50
N LYS A 74 7.09 6.19 -24.52
CA LYS A 74 7.93 7.31 -24.99
C LYS A 74 7.77 7.62 -26.48
N ASP A 75 7.62 6.58 -27.30
CA ASP A 75 7.61 6.69 -28.76
C ASP A 75 6.18 6.82 -29.35
N ILE A 76 5.17 6.95 -28.48
CA ILE A 76 3.79 7.17 -28.92
C ILE A 76 3.65 8.60 -29.44
N ASP A 77 3.02 8.77 -30.60
CA ASP A 77 2.70 10.09 -31.15
C ASP A 77 1.52 10.74 -30.39
N TRP A 78 1.80 11.17 -29.16
CA TRP A 78 0.82 11.82 -28.31
C TRP A 78 0.21 13.07 -28.92
N GLN A 79 0.94 13.75 -29.83
CA GLN A 79 0.49 14.99 -30.44
C GLN A 79 -0.67 14.73 -31.39
N SER A 80 -0.67 13.63 -32.13
CA SER A 80 -1.75 13.26 -33.02
C SER A 80 -2.97 12.72 -32.28
N LEU A 81 -2.78 12.19 -31.07
CA LEU A 81 -3.84 11.57 -30.28
C LEU A 81 -4.72 12.59 -29.54
N HIS A 82 -4.15 13.67 -29.04
CA HIS A 82 -4.91 14.70 -28.32
C HIS A 82 -4.26 16.08 -28.39
N PRO A 83 -5.03 17.16 -28.74
CA PRO A 83 -4.49 18.51 -28.91
C PRO A 83 -3.80 19.07 -27.65
N GLU A 84 -4.28 18.70 -26.45
CA GLU A 84 -3.66 19.13 -25.18
C GLU A 84 -2.28 18.54 -24.95
N LEU A 85 -1.89 17.49 -25.63
CA LEU A 85 -0.56 16.87 -25.56
C LEU A 85 0.39 17.40 -26.64
N ALA A 86 -0.14 18.09 -27.65
CA ALA A 86 0.65 18.61 -28.77
C ALA A 86 1.67 19.66 -28.30
N GLY A 87 2.91 19.52 -28.76
CA GLY A 87 4.00 20.47 -28.48
C GLY A 87 4.46 20.53 -27.03
N LYS A 88 4.01 19.61 -26.18
CA LYS A 88 4.40 19.57 -24.77
C LYS A 88 5.51 18.54 -24.54
N GLU A 89 6.43 18.88 -23.66
CA GLU A 89 7.36 17.93 -23.08
C GLU A 89 6.61 17.12 -21.99
N LEU A 90 6.39 15.83 -22.24
CA LEU A 90 5.55 14.99 -21.38
C LEU A 90 6.35 14.22 -20.32
N PHE A 91 7.67 14.11 -20.54
CA PHE A 91 8.58 13.35 -19.68
C PHE A 91 9.81 14.17 -19.35
N PHE A 92 10.45 13.83 -18.24
CA PHE A 92 11.80 14.29 -17.90
C PHE A 92 12.57 13.18 -17.20
N HIS A 93 13.89 13.33 -17.15
CA HIS A 93 14.81 12.29 -16.68
C HIS A 93 15.59 12.78 -15.48
N ARG A 94 15.85 11.87 -14.55
CA ARG A 94 16.68 12.09 -13.36
C ARG A 94 17.68 10.94 -13.19
N GLU A 95 18.30 10.52 -14.28
CA GLU A 95 19.21 9.37 -14.28
C GLU A 95 20.42 9.59 -13.36
N GLU A 96 20.99 10.77 -13.36
CA GLU A 96 22.15 11.09 -12.51
C GLU A 96 21.77 11.12 -11.02
N GLU A 97 20.61 11.68 -10.68
CA GLU A 97 20.08 11.64 -9.31
C GLU A 97 19.68 10.23 -8.91
N PHE A 98 19.14 9.42 -9.84
CA PHE A 98 18.84 8.02 -9.59
C PHE A 98 20.12 7.22 -9.32
N LYS A 99 21.19 7.41 -10.11
CA LYS A 99 22.52 6.83 -9.85
C LYS A 99 23.13 7.26 -8.51
N ALA A 100 22.86 8.49 -8.09
CA ALA A 100 23.29 9.01 -6.80
C ALA A 100 22.41 8.59 -5.62
N GLY A 101 21.34 7.78 -5.84
CA GLY A 101 20.37 7.40 -4.81
C GLY A 101 19.43 8.52 -4.36
N LEU A 102 19.43 9.67 -5.07
CA LEU A 102 18.64 10.86 -4.75
C LEU A 102 17.25 10.87 -5.42
N ALA A 103 17.02 10.00 -6.38
CA ALA A 103 15.72 9.82 -7.04
C ALA A 103 15.30 8.35 -7.01
N GLY A 104 14.00 8.09 -6.83
CA GLY A 104 13.46 6.73 -6.80
C GLY A 104 13.33 6.07 -8.18
N HIS A 105 13.43 6.86 -9.27
CA HIS A 105 13.24 6.40 -10.64
C HIS A 105 14.14 7.19 -11.60
N PRO A 106 14.52 6.60 -12.75
CA PRO A 106 15.29 7.33 -13.78
C PRO A 106 14.41 8.26 -14.62
N HIS A 107 13.12 7.94 -14.79
CA HIS A 107 12.19 8.66 -15.67
C HIS A 107 10.95 9.09 -14.91
N TYR A 108 10.37 10.22 -15.30
CA TYR A 108 9.19 10.81 -14.68
C TYR A 108 8.27 11.47 -15.71
N THR A 109 6.96 11.48 -15.42
CA THR A 109 6.04 12.37 -16.14
C THR A 109 6.33 13.82 -15.76
N LYS A 110 6.30 14.74 -16.75
CA LYS A 110 6.50 16.18 -16.52
C LYS A 110 5.17 16.84 -16.19
N PRO A 111 4.95 17.29 -14.94
CA PRO A 111 3.69 17.96 -14.58
C PRO A 111 3.47 19.22 -15.40
N ARG A 112 2.21 19.56 -15.62
CA ARG A 112 1.80 20.85 -16.17
C ARG A 112 2.12 21.99 -15.17
N ALA A 113 2.01 23.24 -15.60
CA ALA A 113 2.26 24.41 -14.75
C ALA A 113 1.35 24.47 -13.51
N ASP A 114 0.17 23.88 -13.55
CA ASP A 114 -0.77 23.76 -12.44
C ASP A 114 -0.47 22.54 -11.53
N GLY A 115 0.61 21.82 -11.77
CA GLY A 115 1.02 20.63 -11.03
C GLY A 115 0.27 19.36 -11.40
N THR A 116 -0.62 19.37 -12.40
CA THR A 116 -1.35 18.17 -12.83
C THR A 116 -0.50 17.30 -13.75
N CYS A 117 -0.77 15.99 -13.74
CA CYS A 117 -0.16 15.03 -14.67
C CYS A 117 -0.50 15.44 -16.12
N PRO A 118 0.45 15.41 -17.08
CA PRO A 118 0.19 15.80 -18.45
C PRO A 118 -0.90 14.95 -19.13
N PHE A 119 -1.04 13.70 -18.69
CA PHE A 119 -2.05 12.76 -19.20
C PHE A 119 -3.39 12.82 -18.48
N LEU A 120 -3.58 13.76 -17.54
CA LEU A 120 -4.88 14.01 -16.91
C LEU A 120 -5.70 14.95 -17.82
N ILE A 121 -6.65 14.39 -18.56
CA ILE A 121 -7.52 15.11 -19.49
C ILE A 121 -8.97 14.91 -19.04
N ASN A 122 -9.72 15.99 -18.86
CA ASN A 122 -11.11 15.94 -18.38
C ASN A 122 -11.28 15.10 -17.08
N LYS A 123 -10.32 15.21 -16.16
CA LYS A 123 -10.25 14.45 -14.90
C LYS A 123 -10.04 12.94 -15.04
N LEU A 124 -9.80 12.44 -16.24
CA LEU A 124 -9.52 11.04 -16.52
C LEU A 124 -8.09 10.86 -17.02
N CYS A 125 -7.52 9.70 -16.74
CA CYS A 125 -6.20 9.33 -17.26
C CYS A 125 -6.32 8.99 -18.75
N PHE A 126 -5.71 9.79 -19.63
CA PHE A 126 -5.74 9.60 -21.07
C PHE A 126 -5.05 8.28 -21.50
N ILE A 127 -3.95 7.91 -20.83
CA ILE A 127 -3.28 6.61 -21.07
C ILE A 127 -4.27 5.47 -20.82
N HIS A 128 -4.95 5.50 -19.65
CA HIS A 128 -5.92 4.45 -19.31
C HIS A 128 -7.08 4.39 -20.31
N GLY A 129 -7.68 5.55 -20.61
CA GLY A 129 -8.86 5.59 -21.49
C GLY A 129 -8.57 5.29 -22.96
N HIS A 130 -7.33 5.50 -23.41
CA HIS A 130 -6.98 5.37 -24.83
C HIS A 130 -6.17 4.12 -25.15
N LEU A 131 -5.29 3.71 -24.24
CA LEU A 131 -4.38 2.57 -24.44
C LEU A 131 -4.69 1.38 -23.53
N GLY A 132 -5.53 1.57 -22.52
CA GLY A 132 -5.84 0.58 -21.49
C GLY A 132 -5.02 0.74 -20.20
N GLU A 133 -5.47 0.03 -19.16
CA GLU A 133 -4.85 0.10 -17.85
C GLU A 133 -3.41 -0.41 -17.84
N ASP A 134 -3.12 -1.46 -18.59
CA ASP A 134 -1.80 -2.09 -18.67
C ASP A 134 -0.72 -1.18 -19.22
N GLN A 135 -1.09 -0.14 -19.95
CA GLN A 135 -0.17 0.85 -20.49
C GLN A 135 0.14 1.98 -19.50
N LYS A 136 -0.60 2.09 -18.40
CA LYS A 136 -0.25 3.03 -17.33
C LYS A 136 1.10 2.66 -16.72
N PRO A 137 1.90 3.66 -16.27
CA PRO A 137 3.04 3.40 -15.41
C PRO A 137 2.64 2.54 -14.21
N VAL A 138 3.47 1.57 -13.85
CA VAL A 138 3.18 0.62 -12.74
C VAL A 138 2.87 1.37 -11.44
N THR A 139 3.58 2.46 -11.16
CA THR A 139 3.29 3.34 -10.01
C THR A 139 1.83 3.80 -9.97
N CYS A 140 1.24 4.14 -11.13
CA CYS A 140 -0.17 4.54 -11.21
C CYS A 140 -1.14 3.37 -11.10
N ARG A 141 -0.73 2.16 -11.50
CA ARG A 141 -1.55 0.95 -11.41
C ARG A 141 -1.62 0.45 -9.98
N LEU A 142 -0.48 0.48 -9.27
CA LEU A 142 -0.38 0.05 -7.88
C LEU A 142 -1.02 1.03 -6.89
N PHE A 143 -1.08 2.33 -7.21
CA PHE A 143 -1.68 3.31 -6.30
C PHE A 143 -3.20 3.13 -6.19
N PRO A 144 -3.78 3.13 -5.00
CA PRO A 144 -3.21 3.40 -3.69
C PRO A 144 -2.91 2.14 -2.86
N TYR A 145 -2.84 0.97 -3.46
CA TYR A 145 -2.61 -0.27 -2.74
C TYR A 145 -1.23 -0.29 -2.09
N SER A 146 -1.16 -0.89 -0.92
CA SER A 146 0.07 -1.13 -0.17
C SER A 146 0.12 -2.58 0.28
N PHE A 147 1.32 -3.17 0.25
CA PHE A 147 1.56 -4.54 0.67
C PHE A 147 2.75 -4.57 1.62
N VAL A 148 2.59 -5.27 2.75
CA VAL A 148 3.65 -5.48 3.74
C VAL A 148 3.83 -6.97 3.92
N GLU A 149 4.95 -7.50 3.48
CA GLU A 149 5.30 -8.91 3.67
C GLU A 149 5.83 -9.13 5.08
N THR A 150 5.29 -10.13 5.76
CA THR A 150 5.61 -10.47 7.15
C THR A 150 5.77 -11.98 7.31
N PRO A 151 6.34 -12.49 8.42
CA PRO A 151 6.37 -13.91 8.73
C PRO A 151 5.00 -14.59 8.75
N SER A 152 3.93 -13.87 9.07
CA SER A 152 2.57 -14.39 9.09
C SER A 152 1.89 -14.44 7.72
N GLY A 153 2.43 -13.71 6.74
CA GLY A 153 1.86 -13.54 5.40
C GLY A 153 1.92 -12.08 4.93
N VAL A 154 1.12 -11.72 3.95
CA VAL A 154 1.11 -10.39 3.34
C VAL A 154 -0.08 -9.59 3.85
N TYR A 155 0.19 -8.48 4.53
CA TYR A 155 -0.82 -7.51 4.92
C TYR A 155 -1.04 -6.51 3.80
N THR A 156 -2.29 -6.32 3.40
CA THR A 156 -2.66 -5.35 2.36
C THR A 156 -3.49 -4.22 2.93
N GLY A 157 -3.47 -3.10 2.24
CA GLY A 157 -4.26 -1.93 2.59
C GLY A 157 -4.26 -0.91 1.47
N VAL A 158 -4.73 0.29 1.79
CA VAL A 158 -4.71 1.43 0.87
C VAL A 158 -4.12 2.67 1.57
N VAL A 159 -3.34 3.46 0.83
CA VAL A 159 -2.83 4.72 1.35
C VAL A 159 -3.90 5.82 1.23
N TYR A 160 -4.13 6.54 2.31
CA TYR A 160 -5.19 7.56 2.40
C TYR A 160 -4.86 8.89 1.70
N ASN A 161 -3.75 8.96 0.97
CA ASN A 161 -3.46 10.03 0.01
C ASN A 161 -4.43 10.00 -1.18
N SER A 162 -5.08 8.86 -1.43
CA SER A 162 -6.21 8.76 -2.34
C SER A 162 -7.48 9.32 -1.70
N MET A 163 -8.15 10.25 -2.38
CA MET A 163 -9.43 10.80 -1.90
C MET A 163 -10.52 9.74 -1.81
N ALA A 164 -10.53 8.76 -2.72
CA ALA A 164 -11.49 7.66 -2.69
C ALA A 164 -11.24 6.75 -1.48
N ALA A 165 -9.96 6.42 -1.18
CA ALA A 165 -9.59 5.65 0.00
C ALA A 165 -9.92 6.42 1.30
N ALA A 166 -9.57 7.72 1.37
CA ALA A 166 -9.86 8.56 2.53
C ALA A 166 -11.37 8.71 2.82
N LYS A 167 -12.21 8.60 1.79
CA LYS A 167 -13.68 8.63 1.92
C LYS A 167 -14.30 7.23 2.00
N ASN A 168 -13.49 6.19 1.99
CA ASN A 168 -13.92 4.79 1.99
C ASN A 168 -14.95 4.47 0.88
N GLN A 169 -14.66 4.88 -0.37
CA GLN A 169 -15.54 4.77 -1.53
C GLN A 169 -15.12 3.64 -2.46
N GLY A 170 -16.11 2.88 -2.95
CA GLY A 170 -15.93 1.77 -3.88
C GLY A 170 -16.32 0.44 -3.30
N ASP A 171 -15.80 -0.65 -3.87
CA ASP A 171 -16.04 -2.03 -3.45
C ASP A 171 -15.17 -2.37 -2.23
N LEU A 172 -15.61 -3.34 -1.43
CA LEU A 172 -14.82 -3.85 -0.32
C LEU A 172 -13.51 -4.46 -0.84
N LEU A 173 -12.40 -4.22 -0.16
CA LEU A 173 -11.12 -4.85 -0.50
C LEU A 173 -11.20 -6.39 -0.33
N THR A 174 -12.00 -6.87 0.62
CA THR A 174 -12.24 -8.30 0.82
C THR A 174 -12.83 -8.98 -0.41
N ASP A 175 -13.62 -8.26 -1.21
CA ASP A 175 -14.24 -8.77 -2.44
C ASP A 175 -13.28 -8.70 -3.66
N GLN A 176 -12.12 -8.06 -3.50
CA GLN A 176 -11.12 -7.83 -4.55
C GLN A 176 -9.88 -8.73 -4.41
N LYS A 177 -9.96 -9.85 -3.70
CA LYS A 177 -8.81 -10.69 -3.34
C LYS A 177 -7.95 -11.08 -4.54
N ASP A 178 -8.54 -11.53 -5.64
CA ASP A 178 -7.80 -11.93 -6.83
C ASP A 178 -7.04 -10.75 -7.46
N ALA A 179 -7.69 -9.59 -7.56
CA ALA A 179 -7.05 -8.37 -8.04
C ALA A 179 -5.90 -7.91 -7.11
N LEU A 180 -6.05 -8.07 -5.79
CA LEU A 180 -5.00 -7.76 -4.82
C LEU A 180 -3.79 -8.68 -4.98
N LEU A 181 -3.99 -9.97 -5.27
CA LEU A 181 -2.91 -10.92 -5.59
C LEU A 181 -2.19 -10.54 -6.88
N ASP A 182 -2.92 -10.12 -7.92
CA ASP A 182 -2.33 -9.61 -9.16
C ASP A 182 -1.51 -8.33 -8.90
N TYR A 183 -2.00 -7.40 -8.08
CA TYR A 183 -1.26 -6.20 -7.69
C TYR A 183 -0.04 -6.52 -6.82
N LEU A 184 -0.11 -7.51 -5.95
CA LEU A 184 1.05 -8.00 -5.20
C LEU A 184 2.13 -8.56 -6.14
N ALA A 185 1.74 -9.41 -7.10
CA ALA A 185 2.65 -9.94 -8.10
C ALA A 185 3.27 -8.81 -8.95
N LEU A 186 2.46 -7.81 -9.33
CA LEU A 186 2.93 -6.63 -10.04
C LEU A 186 3.90 -5.80 -9.18
N THR A 187 3.64 -5.65 -7.88
CA THR A 187 4.54 -4.95 -6.93
C THR A 187 5.91 -5.62 -6.89
N ARG A 188 5.95 -6.94 -6.78
CA ARG A 188 7.19 -7.73 -6.79
C ARG A 188 7.94 -7.59 -8.11
N LYS A 189 7.25 -7.73 -9.24
CA LYS A 189 7.84 -7.51 -10.57
C LYS A 189 8.43 -6.10 -10.70
N TYR A 190 7.72 -5.09 -10.22
CA TYR A 190 8.17 -3.71 -10.24
C TYR A 190 9.44 -3.46 -9.41
N ALA A 191 9.49 -4.00 -8.20
CA ALA A 191 10.67 -3.91 -7.34
C ALA A 191 11.88 -4.59 -8.01
N THR A 192 11.69 -5.77 -8.63
CA THR A 192 12.75 -6.46 -9.40
C THR A 192 13.23 -5.60 -10.57
N ALA A 193 12.33 -4.97 -11.33
CA ALA A 193 12.68 -4.12 -12.45
C ALA A 193 13.53 -2.91 -12.00
N LEU A 194 13.14 -2.24 -10.92
CA LEU A 194 13.91 -1.12 -10.36
C LEU A 194 15.29 -1.58 -9.87
N ASN A 195 15.39 -2.72 -9.19
CA ASN A 195 16.67 -3.26 -8.74
C ASN A 195 17.60 -3.59 -9.92
N LYS A 196 17.08 -4.18 -11.00
CA LYS A 196 17.86 -4.43 -12.22
C LYS A 196 18.36 -3.14 -12.85
N THR A 197 17.52 -2.11 -12.95
CA THR A 197 17.90 -0.79 -13.45
C THR A 197 18.98 -0.16 -12.57
N ALA A 198 18.79 -0.21 -11.23
CA ALA A 198 19.76 0.31 -10.28
C ALA A 198 21.12 -0.40 -10.39
N ALA A 199 21.12 -1.73 -10.55
CA ALA A 199 22.35 -2.51 -10.75
C ALA A 199 23.04 -2.15 -12.08
N ALA A 200 22.27 -2.01 -13.18
CA ALA A 200 22.81 -1.63 -14.48
C ALA A 200 23.39 -0.21 -14.52
N MET A 201 22.86 0.69 -13.68
CA MET A 201 23.33 2.08 -13.57
C MET A 201 24.38 2.30 -12.47
N GLU A 202 24.85 1.23 -11.81
CA GLU A 202 25.86 1.29 -10.74
C GLU A 202 25.49 2.26 -9.59
N VAL A 203 24.23 2.20 -9.13
CA VAL A 203 23.73 3.03 -8.03
C VAL A 203 24.55 2.77 -6.76
N LYS A 204 25.19 3.82 -6.22
CA LYS A 204 26.12 3.73 -5.09
C LYS A 204 25.41 3.47 -3.76
N ASP A 205 24.28 4.14 -3.55
CA ASP A 205 23.46 4.01 -2.35
C ASP A 205 22.02 3.72 -2.78
N LYS A 206 21.56 2.49 -2.54
CA LYS A 206 20.19 2.12 -2.88
C LYS A 206 19.21 2.89 -1.98
N PRO A 207 18.23 3.62 -2.54
CA PRO A 207 17.19 4.23 -1.73
C PRO A 207 16.41 3.13 -0.97
N LYS A 208 15.98 3.42 0.26
CA LYS A 208 15.24 2.46 1.11
C LYS A 208 14.03 1.82 0.41
N SER A 209 13.42 2.53 -0.55
CA SER A 209 12.35 1.99 -1.40
C SER A 209 12.79 0.82 -2.29
N LEU A 210 14.09 0.67 -2.56
CA LEU A 210 14.66 -0.45 -3.32
C LEU A 210 15.16 -1.59 -2.41
N GLU A 211 15.36 -1.33 -1.11
CA GLU A 211 15.76 -2.37 -0.15
C GLU A 211 14.67 -3.42 0.08
N THR A 212 13.38 -3.03 -0.06
CA THR A 212 12.25 -3.96 -0.02
C THR A 212 12.22 -4.92 -1.22
N GLY A 213 12.97 -4.63 -2.29
CA GLY A 213 13.10 -5.50 -3.45
C GLY A 213 14.02 -6.72 -3.26
N ALA A 214 14.73 -6.84 -2.14
CA ALA A 214 15.51 -8.03 -1.81
C ALA A 214 14.64 -9.28 -1.60
N LEU A 215 13.32 -9.12 -1.54
CA LEU A 215 12.33 -10.19 -1.34
C LEU A 215 11.90 -10.91 -2.63
N VAL A 216 12.35 -10.45 -3.80
CA VAL A 216 11.70 -10.80 -5.07
C VAL A 216 12.36 -11.97 -5.80
N ASP A 217 13.59 -12.34 -5.46
CA ASP A 217 14.30 -13.46 -6.10
C ASP A 217 14.30 -14.77 -5.27
N ALA A 218 13.66 -14.77 -4.09
CA ALA A 218 13.51 -16.00 -3.34
C ALA A 218 12.29 -16.79 -3.85
N PRO A 219 12.42 -18.12 -4.10
CA PRO A 219 11.24 -18.97 -4.21
C PRO A 219 10.38 -18.77 -2.95
N VAL A 220 9.06 -18.96 -3.07
CA VAL A 220 8.03 -18.75 -2.04
C VAL A 220 8.29 -19.53 -0.72
N GLU A 221 9.43 -20.18 -0.59
CA GLU A 221 9.90 -20.81 0.64
C GLU A 221 10.43 -19.75 1.61
N SER A 222 9.54 -19.29 2.49
CA SER A 222 9.80 -18.75 3.85
C SER A 222 10.96 -17.77 4.08
N ASN A 223 11.48 -17.04 3.09
CA ASN A 223 12.46 -15.99 3.33
C ASN A 223 11.80 -14.66 3.64
N VAL A 224 11.07 -14.63 4.76
CA VAL A 224 10.64 -13.37 5.35
C VAL A 224 11.88 -12.64 5.87
N PRO A 225 12.12 -11.38 5.47
CA PRO A 225 13.39 -10.68 5.70
C PRO A 225 13.68 -10.37 7.15
N PHE A 226 12.69 -10.52 8.03
CA PHE A 226 12.89 -10.25 9.45
C PHE A 226 12.13 -11.27 10.31
N GLN A 227 12.85 -11.97 11.16
CA GLN A 227 12.27 -12.75 12.25
C GLN A 227 12.15 -11.91 13.53
N THR A 228 12.71 -10.72 13.52
CA THR A 228 12.75 -9.81 14.67
C THR A 228 12.35 -8.40 14.27
N VAL A 229 11.75 -7.68 15.21
CA VAL A 229 11.27 -6.30 15.07
C VAL A 229 11.92 -5.45 16.16
N GLU A 230 12.38 -4.25 15.84
CA GLU A 230 12.78 -3.28 16.83
C GLU A 230 11.52 -2.56 17.35
N LEU A 231 11.05 -2.97 18.53
CA LEU A 231 9.85 -2.43 19.17
C LEU A 231 10.03 -0.96 19.60
N THR A 232 11.20 -0.68 20.15
CA THR A 232 11.67 0.67 20.51
C THR A 232 13.18 0.69 20.41
N LEU A 233 13.80 1.87 20.39
CA LEU A 233 15.25 2.01 20.27
C LEU A 233 15.99 1.08 21.27
N GLY A 234 16.73 0.11 20.73
CA GLY A 234 17.49 -0.88 21.49
C GLY A 234 16.68 -2.03 22.09
N THR A 235 15.39 -2.18 21.77
CA THR A 235 14.58 -3.32 22.23
C THR A 235 14.09 -4.13 21.02
N VAL A 236 14.79 -5.23 20.73
CA VAL A 236 14.47 -6.13 19.63
C VAL A 236 13.65 -7.31 20.16
N VAL A 237 12.53 -7.60 19.52
CA VAL A 237 11.60 -8.69 19.82
C VAL A 237 11.48 -9.62 18.63
N THR A 238 11.07 -10.88 18.84
CA THR A 238 10.71 -11.77 17.74
C THR A 238 9.39 -11.33 17.12
N TRP A 239 9.05 -11.88 15.95
CA TRP A 239 7.77 -11.59 15.31
C TRP A 239 6.59 -12.02 16.19
N GLU A 240 6.67 -13.18 16.83
CA GLU A 240 5.65 -13.70 17.73
C GLU A 240 5.49 -12.79 18.97
N GLU A 241 6.58 -12.34 19.55
CA GLU A 241 6.57 -11.38 20.66
C GLU A 241 5.97 -10.03 20.23
N PHE A 242 6.26 -9.57 19.02
CA PHE A 242 5.66 -8.37 18.44
C PHE A 242 4.14 -8.52 18.30
N LEU A 243 3.65 -9.66 17.81
CA LEU A 243 2.22 -9.93 17.68
C LEU A 243 1.48 -9.87 19.04
N GLU A 244 2.09 -10.29 20.13
CA GLU A 244 1.49 -10.17 21.47
C GLU A 244 1.31 -8.69 21.85
N VAL A 245 2.30 -7.85 21.54
CA VAL A 245 2.23 -6.40 21.79
C VAL A 245 1.19 -5.74 20.90
N ASP A 246 1.21 -6.05 19.62
CA ASP A 246 0.28 -5.52 18.61
C ASP A 246 -1.17 -5.86 18.98
N ASN A 247 -1.45 -7.13 19.26
CA ASN A 247 -2.77 -7.58 19.68
C ASN A 247 -3.28 -6.83 20.93
N LYS A 248 -2.41 -6.60 21.91
CA LYS A 248 -2.80 -5.87 23.12
C LYS A 248 -3.09 -4.40 22.85
N LEU A 249 -2.30 -3.75 22.00
CA LEU A 249 -2.54 -2.36 21.57
C LEU A 249 -3.82 -2.25 20.76
N MET A 250 -4.06 -3.19 19.86
CA MET A 250 -5.25 -3.21 19.04
C MET A 250 -6.52 -3.46 19.88
N ASP A 251 -6.47 -4.36 20.86
CA ASP A 251 -7.55 -4.57 21.82
C ASP A 251 -7.89 -3.26 22.58
N LEU A 252 -6.86 -2.55 23.07
CA LEU A 252 -7.04 -1.24 23.71
C LEU A 252 -7.73 -0.23 22.77
N MET A 253 -7.28 -0.15 21.51
CA MET A 253 -7.80 0.86 20.57
C MET A 253 -9.19 0.54 20.01
N LEU A 254 -9.52 -0.74 19.81
CA LEU A 254 -10.74 -1.13 19.14
C LEU A 254 -11.88 -1.50 20.09
N ASN A 255 -11.56 -2.14 21.22
CA ASN A 255 -12.54 -2.70 22.13
C ASN A 255 -12.86 -1.80 23.31
N ARG A 256 -11.94 -0.90 23.69
CA ARG A 256 -12.16 0.07 24.76
C ARG A 256 -12.82 1.36 24.25
N LYS A 257 -14.03 1.21 23.69
CA LYS A 257 -14.84 2.34 23.18
C LYS A 257 -15.29 3.34 24.24
N ASP A 258 -15.15 2.98 25.49
CA ASP A 258 -15.36 3.82 26.69
C ASP A 258 -14.26 4.86 26.88
N LEU A 259 -13.10 4.71 26.21
CA LEU A 259 -11.94 5.58 26.35
C LEU A 259 -11.85 6.62 25.22
N ASN A 260 -11.45 7.82 25.58
CA ASN A 260 -11.07 8.84 24.61
C ASN A 260 -9.57 8.73 24.24
N ILE A 261 -9.16 9.45 23.19
CA ILE A 261 -7.77 9.38 22.69
C ILE A 261 -6.71 9.76 23.73
N PHE A 262 -7.02 10.70 24.64
CA PHE A 262 -6.11 11.15 25.69
C PHE A 262 -5.92 10.10 26.78
N GLN A 263 -6.84 9.15 26.90
CA GLN A 263 -6.76 8.00 27.79
C GLN A 263 -6.09 6.80 27.10
N VAL A 264 -6.37 6.59 25.82
CA VAL A 264 -5.80 5.49 25.01
C VAL A 264 -4.29 5.64 24.85
N LEU A 265 -3.78 6.85 24.57
CA LEU A 265 -2.34 7.06 24.33
C LEU A 265 -1.46 6.74 25.54
N PRO A 266 -1.75 7.23 26.76
CA PRO A 266 -0.99 6.84 27.97
C PRO A 266 -1.10 5.34 28.27
N ALA A 267 -2.28 4.75 28.17
CA ALA A 267 -2.49 3.31 28.38
C ALA A 267 -1.68 2.47 27.36
N GLY A 268 -1.65 2.87 26.10
CA GLY A 268 -0.80 2.24 25.09
C GLY A 268 0.70 2.36 25.40
N SER A 269 1.13 3.51 25.94
CA SER A 269 2.51 3.69 26.41
C SER A 269 2.85 2.72 27.56
N GLU A 270 1.93 2.47 28.49
CA GLU A 270 2.14 1.50 29.57
C GLU A 270 2.28 0.07 29.07
N ILE A 271 1.48 -0.32 28.04
CA ILE A 271 1.61 -1.62 27.37
C ILE A 271 3.03 -1.77 26.79
N LEU A 272 3.52 -0.76 26.04
CA LEU A 272 4.88 -0.77 25.49
C LEU A 272 5.95 -0.84 26.56
N GLN A 273 5.81 -0.08 27.65
CA GLN A 273 6.75 -0.11 28.77
C GLN A 273 6.74 -1.48 29.49
N LYS A 274 5.57 -2.11 29.63
CA LYS A 274 5.47 -3.46 30.18
C LYS A 274 6.17 -4.47 29.27
N ALA A 275 5.95 -4.39 27.95
CA ALA A 275 6.63 -5.24 26.96
C ALA A 275 8.15 -5.13 27.04
N ILE A 276 8.68 -3.89 27.13
CA ILE A 276 10.12 -3.64 27.29
C ILE A 276 10.64 -4.30 28.58
N ARG A 277 9.91 -4.15 29.70
CA ARG A 277 10.30 -4.77 30.99
C ARG A 277 10.31 -6.29 30.89
N LEU A 278 9.29 -6.91 30.28
CA LEU A 278 9.24 -8.35 30.07
C LEU A 278 10.42 -8.84 29.24
N LYS A 279 10.71 -8.17 28.12
CA LYS A 279 11.85 -8.53 27.27
C LYS A 279 13.18 -8.45 28.00
N ARG A 280 13.41 -7.39 28.77
CA ARG A 280 14.63 -7.21 29.57
C ARG A 280 14.78 -8.24 30.70
N ALA A 281 13.66 -8.68 31.26
CA ALA A 281 13.62 -9.69 32.31
C ALA A 281 13.72 -11.14 31.76
N GLY A 282 13.64 -11.32 30.43
CA GLY A 282 13.53 -12.66 29.83
C GLY A 282 12.22 -13.36 30.14
N SER A 283 11.18 -12.60 30.52
CA SER A 283 9.83 -13.12 30.77
C SER A 283 9.05 -13.28 29.46
N PRO A 284 8.10 -14.23 29.40
CA PRO A 284 7.31 -14.45 28.20
C PRO A 284 6.42 -13.24 27.87
N MET A 285 6.38 -12.83 26.61
CA MET A 285 5.56 -11.69 26.14
C MET A 285 4.06 -11.96 26.31
N THR A 286 3.65 -13.23 26.38
CA THR A 286 2.26 -13.64 26.66
C THR A 286 1.69 -13.09 27.98
N GLU A 287 2.55 -12.69 28.94
CA GLU A 287 2.11 -12.01 30.15
C GLU A 287 1.41 -10.65 29.89
N LEU A 288 1.55 -10.09 28.68
CA LEU A 288 0.80 -8.90 28.29
C LEU A 288 -0.71 -9.14 28.16
N ARG A 289 -1.14 -10.38 27.91
CA ARG A 289 -2.55 -10.71 27.73
C ARG A 289 -3.38 -10.34 28.97
N ASP A 290 -2.82 -10.62 30.15
CA ASP A 290 -3.48 -10.36 31.45
C ASP A 290 -3.13 -8.97 32.02
N PHE A 291 -2.29 -8.20 31.33
CA PHE A 291 -1.93 -6.85 31.76
C PHE A 291 -3.04 -5.86 31.43
N ASP A 292 -3.55 -5.18 32.47
CA ASP A 292 -4.52 -4.09 32.31
C ASP A 292 -3.81 -2.75 32.60
N PRO A 293 -3.63 -1.88 31.57
CA PRO A 293 -2.97 -0.60 31.75
C PRO A 293 -3.83 0.33 32.61
N VAL A 294 -3.18 1.17 33.42
CA VAL A 294 -3.86 2.19 34.19
C VAL A 294 -4.42 3.27 33.27
N VAL A 295 -5.73 3.45 33.32
CA VAL A 295 -6.41 4.50 32.54
C VAL A 295 -6.59 5.72 33.43
N ALA A 296 -6.01 6.86 33.05
CA ALA A 296 -6.19 8.12 33.77
C ALA A 296 -7.69 8.50 33.81
N SER A 297 -8.17 8.97 34.94
CA SER A 297 -9.54 9.50 35.04
C SER A 297 -9.64 10.85 34.30
N ASP A 298 -10.85 11.20 33.83
CA ASP A 298 -11.09 12.52 33.21
C ASP A 298 -10.71 13.70 34.12
N ALA A 299 -10.73 13.48 35.42
CA ALA A 299 -10.33 14.49 36.39
C ALA A 299 -8.81 14.78 36.40
N ASP A 300 -7.98 13.79 36.01
CA ASP A 300 -6.52 13.93 35.98
C ASP A 300 -6.04 14.63 34.70
N MET A 301 -6.94 14.87 33.74
CA MET A 301 -6.62 15.40 32.41
C MET A 301 -7.05 16.86 32.20
N THR A 302 -7.53 17.54 33.19
CA THR A 302 -7.80 18.99 33.13
C THR A 302 -6.48 19.76 33.11
N PRO A 303 -6.20 20.56 32.06
CA PRO A 303 -5.03 21.44 32.07
C PRO A 303 -5.18 22.46 33.20
N GLY A 304 -4.20 22.48 34.12
CA GLY A 304 -4.09 23.50 35.16
C GLY A 304 -3.78 24.89 34.58
#